data_413d48a535409b559e6252be59a09d4e
#
_entry.id   413d48a535409b559e6252be59a09d4e
#
_cell.length_a   1.000
_cell.length_b   1.000
_cell.length_c   1.000
_cell.angle_alpha   90.00
_cell.angle_beta   90.00
_cell.angle_gamma   90.00
#
_symmetry.space_group_name_H-M   'P 1'
#
loop_
_entity.id
_entity.type
_entity.pdbx_description
1 polymer ?
#
loop_
_entity_poly.entity_id
_entity_poly.type
_entity_poly.pdbx_seq_one_letter_code
_entity_poly.pdbx_strand_id
1 'polypeptide(L)'
;MLWVADQVARQWSVSDVAVLETLARLARSEVSLRAALAHSAGRAALARTLEESLLPPRLPYIPGLQVAACYAAGGTGAEVLGDFCDVFPSANRTWGIVVGDVCGKGPAAAKRTALARYALRAVARRQTRPSLLLADLNQVLLDWPTDDPRFLTAIYAAVRLVPGGTMVRISSAGHLLALVRTANGQVHQFGRPGGLLGVLAHPELHDSQRLLRAGDSLILFSDGVTEARRGADRELYGDERLRRLVAGLDDLTAVAMAEAIQLATLSFGDGRRSDDTVALVMKVPRC
;
A
#
# COMPACT_ATOMS: atom_id res chain seq x y z
N MET A 1 -44.40 4.34 4.29
CA MET A 1 -45.77 4.77 3.94
C MET A 1 -45.88 6.24 4.28
N LEU A 2 -46.33 7.09 3.35
CA LEU A 2 -46.57 8.51 3.58
C LEU A 2 -48.05 8.71 3.83
N TRP A 3 -48.40 9.43 4.87
CA TRP A 3 -49.77 9.75 5.22
C TRP A 3 -49.99 11.24 5.03
N VAL A 4 -51.12 11.60 4.42
CA VAL A 4 -51.62 12.94 4.34
C VAL A 4 -52.99 13.00 5.01
N ALA A 5 -53.15 13.88 5.97
CA ALA A 5 -54.41 14.05 6.69
C ALA A 5 -54.78 15.54 6.66
N ASP A 6 -56.08 15.84 6.56
CA ASP A 6 -56.65 17.15 6.74
C ASP A 6 -57.47 17.18 8.01
N GLN A 7 -57.54 18.32 8.67
CA GLN A 7 -58.33 18.49 9.90
C GLN A 7 -59.83 18.68 9.60
N VAL A 8 -60.18 18.87 8.33
CA VAL A 8 -61.58 19.07 7.89
C VAL A 8 -61.89 17.96 6.83
N ALA A 9 -63.08 17.38 6.92
CA ALA A 9 -63.53 16.45 5.91
C ALA A 9 -63.57 17.10 4.53
N ARG A 10 -62.78 16.57 3.59
CA ARG A 10 -62.57 17.15 2.28
C ARG A 10 -62.67 16.06 1.20
N GLN A 11 -63.23 16.40 0.07
CA GLN A 11 -63.16 15.56 -1.14
C GLN A 11 -61.89 15.94 -1.93
N TRP A 12 -61.02 14.98 -2.15
CA TRP A 12 -59.78 15.16 -2.93
C TRP A 12 -60.08 15.19 -4.43
N SER A 13 -59.71 16.24 -5.12
CA SER A 13 -59.78 16.28 -6.59
C SER A 13 -58.70 15.43 -7.22
N VAL A 14 -58.87 15.07 -8.50
CA VAL A 14 -57.85 14.36 -9.27
C VAL A 14 -56.50 15.11 -9.29
N SER A 15 -56.57 16.43 -9.32
CA SER A 15 -55.40 17.31 -9.27
C SER A 15 -54.67 17.20 -7.91
N ASP A 16 -55.43 17.21 -6.79
CA ASP A 16 -54.85 17.08 -5.44
C ASP A 16 -54.13 15.73 -5.29
N VAL A 17 -54.76 14.64 -5.79
CA VAL A 17 -54.15 13.31 -5.77
C VAL A 17 -52.86 13.25 -6.57
N ALA A 18 -52.84 13.84 -7.79
CA ALA A 18 -51.64 13.87 -8.63
C ALA A 18 -50.48 14.63 -7.97
N VAL A 19 -50.77 15.76 -7.29
CA VAL A 19 -49.76 16.49 -6.51
C VAL A 19 -49.24 15.65 -5.36
N LEU A 20 -50.09 15.00 -4.58
CA LEU A 20 -49.71 14.14 -3.47
C LEU A 20 -48.87 12.95 -3.91
N GLU A 21 -49.21 12.34 -5.03
CA GLU A 21 -48.41 11.24 -5.62
C GLU A 21 -47.04 11.70 -6.04
N THR A 22 -46.94 12.92 -6.60
CA THR A 22 -45.65 13.53 -6.96
C THR A 22 -44.79 13.80 -5.74
N LEU A 23 -45.37 14.42 -4.69
CA LEU A 23 -44.68 14.65 -3.44
C LEU A 23 -44.26 13.32 -2.75
N ALA A 24 -45.11 12.29 -2.80
CA ALA A 24 -44.78 10.99 -2.25
C ALA A 24 -43.63 10.30 -3.00
N ARG A 25 -43.52 10.50 -4.33
CA ARG A 25 -42.37 10.03 -5.14
C ARG A 25 -41.08 10.75 -4.78
N LEU A 26 -41.14 12.08 -4.66
CA LEU A 26 -39.99 12.92 -4.28
C LEU A 26 -39.50 12.54 -2.87
N ALA A 27 -40.41 12.42 -1.91
CA ALA A 27 -40.05 12.06 -0.54
C ALA A 27 -39.43 10.64 -0.47
N ARG A 28 -39.95 9.66 -1.21
CA ARG A 28 -39.34 8.34 -1.32
C ARG A 28 -37.94 8.39 -1.91
N SER A 29 -37.76 9.13 -2.99
CA SER A 29 -36.46 9.30 -3.63
C SER A 29 -35.44 9.91 -2.65
N GLU A 30 -35.82 10.94 -1.92
CA GLU A 30 -34.97 11.62 -0.93
C GLU A 30 -34.59 10.66 0.23
N VAL A 31 -35.55 9.93 0.79
CA VAL A 31 -35.31 8.95 1.85
C VAL A 31 -34.38 7.83 1.36
N SER A 32 -34.61 7.32 0.15
CA SER A 32 -33.77 6.29 -0.45
C SER A 32 -32.34 6.77 -0.69
N LEU A 33 -32.20 8.03 -1.17
CA LEU A 33 -30.89 8.65 -1.39
C LEU A 33 -30.14 8.83 -0.06
N ARG A 34 -30.82 9.35 0.98
CA ARG A 34 -30.20 9.50 2.31
C ARG A 34 -29.78 8.16 2.91
N ALA A 35 -30.62 7.14 2.79
CA ALA A 35 -30.26 5.80 3.25
C ALA A 35 -29.06 5.21 2.50
N ALA A 36 -28.98 5.40 1.18
CA ALA A 36 -27.84 4.98 0.38
C ALA A 36 -26.55 5.72 0.77
N LEU A 37 -26.63 7.04 0.96
CA LEU A 37 -25.49 7.86 1.40
C LEU A 37 -25.01 7.47 2.80
N ALA A 38 -25.92 7.25 3.77
CA ALA A 38 -25.56 6.80 5.10
C ALA A 38 -24.90 5.41 5.09
N HIS A 39 -25.41 4.49 4.27
CA HIS A 39 -24.82 3.16 4.10
C HIS A 39 -23.43 3.22 3.47
N SER A 40 -23.26 4.06 2.44
CA SER A 40 -21.95 4.29 1.80
C SER A 40 -20.95 4.91 2.79
N ALA A 41 -21.35 5.89 3.58
CA ALA A 41 -20.50 6.51 4.60
C ALA A 41 -20.09 5.50 5.69
N GLY A 42 -20.99 4.64 6.14
CA GLY A 42 -20.69 3.57 7.09
C GLY A 42 -19.67 2.56 6.55
N ARG A 43 -19.81 2.16 5.28
CA ARG A 43 -18.84 1.28 4.61
C ARG A 43 -17.46 1.94 4.48
N ALA A 44 -17.41 3.21 4.10
CA ALA A 44 -16.16 3.96 3.99
C ALA A 44 -15.46 4.14 5.36
N ALA A 45 -16.22 4.34 6.44
CA ALA A 45 -15.67 4.41 7.79
C ALA A 45 -15.08 3.07 8.24
N LEU A 46 -15.80 1.96 8.00
CA LEU A 46 -15.31 0.61 8.31
C LEU A 46 -14.05 0.27 7.49
N ALA A 47 -14.04 0.59 6.20
CA ALA A 47 -12.87 0.39 5.35
C ALA A 47 -11.65 1.13 5.91
N ARG A 48 -11.78 2.41 6.27
CA ARG A 48 -10.70 3.20 6.89
C ARG A 48 -10.19 2.57 8.19
N THR A 49 -11.09 2.14 9.07
CA THR A 49 -10.69 1.48 10.34
C THR A 49 -9.90 0.19 10.06
N LEU A 50 -10.27 -0.59 9.05
CA LEU A 50 -9.54 -1.78 8.64
C LEU A 50 -8.18 -1.41 8.04
N GLU A 51 -8.10 -0.40 7.18
CA GLU A 51 -6.84 0.12 6.62
C GLU A 51 -5.88 0.57 7.71
N GLU A 52 -6.34 1.40 8.65
CA GLU A 52 -5.54 1.86 9.79
C GLU A 52 -5.00 0.70 10.62
N SER A 53 -5.73 -0.40 10.72
CA SER A 53 -5.28 -1.61 11.41
C SER A 53 -4.26 -2.43 10.62
N LEU A 54 -4.25 -2.30 9.30
CA LEU A 54 -3.35 -3.01 8.39
C LEU A 54 -2.03 -2.26 8.16
N LEU A 55 -2.00 -0.95 8.34
CA LEU A 55 -0.79 -0.17 8.26
C LEU A 55 -0.06 -0.15 9.62
N PRO A 56 1.27 -0.08 9.67
CA PRO A 56 1.96 0.11 10.92
C PRO A 56 1.59 1.49 11.49
N PRO A 57 1.09 1.57 12.74
CA PRO A 57 0.65 2.84 13.33
C PRO A 57 1.81 3.84 13.47
N ARG A 58 3.03 3.34 13.60
CA ARG A 58 4.30 4.09 13.56
C ARG A 58 5.42 3.14 13.15
N LEU A 59 6.33 3.64 12.34
CA LEU A 59 7.58 2.92 12.07
C LEU A 59 8.49 2.97 13.31
N PRO A 60 9.15 1.85 13.65
CA PRO A 60 10.07 1.83 14.78
C PRO A 60 11.30 2.69 14.50
N TYR A 61 11.83 3.30 15.54
CA TYR A 61 13.13 3.96 15.48
C TYR A 61 14.25 2.91 15.37
N ILE A 62 15.07 3.02 14.35
CA ILE A 62 16.28 2.20 14.16
C ILE A 62 17.50 3.07 14.47
N PRO A 63 18.24 2.83 15.57
CA PRO A 63 19.42 3.62 15.88
C PRO A 63 20.41 3.63 14.71
N GLY A 64 20.85 4.83 14.30
CA GLY A 64 21.80 4.99 13.19
C GLY A 64 21.18 4.95 11.78
N LEU A 65 19.86 4.84 11.64
CA LEU A 65 19.15 4.89 10.36
C LEU A 65 17.97 5.85 10.42
N GLN A 66 17.69 6.49 9.30
CA GLN A 66 16.42 7.17 9.07
C GLN A 66 15.52 6.25 8.26
N VAL A 67 14.30 6.01 8.73
CA VAL A 67 13.31 5.22 8.01
C VAL A 67 12.01 6.00 7.97
N ALA A 68 11.42 6.10 6.79
CA ALA A 68 10.13 6.73 6.59
C ALA A 68 9.33 5.97 5.53
N ALA A 69 8.01 5.99 5.66
CA ALA A 69 7.10 5.50 4.63
C ALA A 69 6.00 6.53 4.42
N CYS A 70 5.67 6.77 3.17
CA CYS A 70 4.46 7.45 2.76
C CYS A 70 3.52 6.43 2.13
N TYR A 71 2.28 6.51 2.55
CA TYR A 71 1.20 5.67 2.05
C TYR A 71 0.05 6.54 1.59
N ALA A 72 -0.54 6.22 0.46
CA ALA A 72 -1.74 6.89 0.01
C ALA A 72 -2.67 5.95 -0.74
N ALA A 73 -3.93 5.98 -0.31
CA ALA A 73 -5.00 5.23 -0.93
C ALA A 73 -5.31 5.74 -2.34
N GLY A 74 -5.52 4.81 -3.26
CA GLY A 74 -6.08 5.07 -4.59
C GLY A 74 -7.60 5.02 -4.61
N GLY A 75 -8.22 5.40 -5.74
CA GLY A 75 -9.65 5.25 -5.97
C GLY A 75 -10.54 6.19 -5.15
N THR A 76 -11.78 5.78 -4.88
CA THR A 76 -12.83 6.59 -4.22
C THR A 76 -12.78 6.55 -2.68
N GLY A 77 -11.76 5.95 -2.07
CA GLY A 77 -11.58 5.89 -0.61
C GLY A 77 -12.55 4.99 0.15
N ALA A 78 -13.26 4.10 -0.53
CA ALA A 78 -14.24 3.17 0.08
C ALA A 78 -13.78 1.70 0.04
N GLU A 79 -12.60 1.41 -0.50
CA GLU A 79 -12.09 0.06 -0.68
C GLU A 79 -10.86 -0.16 0.20
N VAL A 80 -10.83 -1.30 0.90
CA VAL A 80 -9.67 -1.73 1.68
C VAL A 80 -8.58 -2.23 0.74
N LEU A 81 -7.36 -1.80 0.97
CA LEU A 81 -6.22 -1.81 0.06
C LEU A 81 -5.44 -3.12 0.08
N GLY A 82 -4.77 -3.44 -1.04
CA GLY A 82 -3.86 -4.57 -1.19
C GLY A 82 -2.44 -4.27 -0.74
N ASP A 83 -1.99 -3.04 -0.99
CA ASP A 83 -0.64 -2.58 -0.66
C ASP A 83 -0.36 -2.54 0.85
N PHE A 84 0.82 -2.96 1.24
CA PHE A 84 1.28 -2.86 2.62
C PHE A 84 2.78 -2.59 2.71
N CYS A 85 3.17 -1.98 3.80
CA CYS A 85 4.56 -1.91 4.20
C CYS A 85 4.70 -2.23 5.69
N ASP A 86 5.89 -2.67 6.08
CA ASP A 86 6.17 -2.88 7.50
C ASP A 86 7.67 -2.78 7.80
N VAL A 87 7.99 -2.39 9.03
CA VAL A 87 9.35 -2.36 9.57
C VAL A 87 9.31 -2.94 10.98
N PHE A 88 10.14 -3.95 11.24
CA PHE A 88 10.11 -4.66 12.51
C PHE A 88 11.46 -5.30 12.87
N PRO A 89 11.73 -5.51 14.16
CA PRO A 89 12.93 -6.23 14.59
C PRO A 89 12.84 -7.70 14.16
N SER A 90 13.96 -8.21 13.65
CA SER A 90 14.15 -9.59 13.23
C SER A 90 15.22 -10.29 14.09
N ALA A 91 15.50 -11.58 13.82
CA ALA A 91 16.55 -12.31 14.52
C ALA A 91 17.94 -11.70 14.31
N ASN A 92 18.89 -12.03 15.19
CA ASN A 92 20.31 -11.69 15.08
C ASN A 92 20.60 -10.19 14.92
N ARG A 93 19.86 -9.33 15.64
CA ARG A 93 20.00 -7.86 15.58
C ARG A 93 19.80 -7.31 14.17
N THR A 94 18.97 -7.96 13.36
CA THR A 94 18.54 -7.45 12.06
C THR A 94 17.18 -6.77 12.16
N TRP A 95 16.87 -5.94 11.18
CA TRP A 95 15.56 -5.35 10.97
C TRP A 95 14.98 -5.86 9.67
N GLY A 96 13.72 -6.24 9.70
CA GLY A 96 12.95 -6.54 8.50
C GLY A 96 12.29 -5.28 7.98
N ILE A 97 12.43 -5.02 6.70
CA ILE A 97 11.72 -3.96 5.96
C ILE A 97 11.02 -4.64 4.79
N VAL A 98 9.74 -4.41 4.62
CA VAL A 98 8.95 -5.04 3.56
C VAL A 98 8.00 -4.04 2.93
N VAL A 99 7.84 -4.16 1.62
CA VAL A 99 6.72 -3.62 0.84
C VAL A 99 6.13 -4.78 0.06
N GLY A 100 4.82 -4.85 -0.03
CA GLY A 100 4.13 -5.90 -0.77
C GLY A 100 2.74 -5.46 -1.20
N ASP A 101 2.18 -6.19 -2.14
CA ASP A 101 0.85 -5.99 -2.67
C ASP A 101 0.11 -7.33 -2.81
N VAL A 102 -1.14 -7.35 -2.36
CA VAL A 102 -2.07 -8.47 -2.51
C VAL A 102 -2.99 -8.20 -3.68
N CYS A 103 -3.00 -9.09 -4.66
CA CYS A 103 -3.88 -8.97 -5.83
C CYS A 103 -5.33 -8.71 -5.44
N GLY A 104 -5.87 -7.59 -5.96
CA GLY A 104 -7.26 -7.16 -5.76
C GLY A 104 -7.45 -6.29 -4.52
N LYS A 105 -8.70 -5.90 -4.29
CA LYS A 105 -9.11 -4.95 -3.24
C LYS A 105 -10.23 -5.51 -2.39
N GLY A 106 -10.50 -4.86 -1.26
CA GLY A 106 -11.62 -5.21 -0.38
C GLY A 106 -11.27 -6.21 0.73
N PRO A 107 -12.28 -6.73 1.46
CA PRO A 107 -12.09 -7.49 2.69
C PRO A 107 -11.26 -8.78 2.52
N ALA A 108 -11.32 -9.44 1.36
CA ALA A 108 -10.53 -10.64 1.09
C ALA A 108 -9.04 -10.31 0.94
N ALA A 109 -8.70 -9.24 0.21
CA ALA A 109 -7.33 -8.75 0.10
C ALA A 109 -6.80 -8.32 1.49
N ALA A 110 -7.58 -7.56 2.26
CA ALA A 110 -7.24 -7.13 3.62
C ALA A 110 -6.90 -8.30 4.57
N LYS A 111 -7.69 -9.37 4.55
CA LYS A 111 -7.40 -10.58 5.34
C LYS A 111 -6.04 -11.19 4.95
N ARG A 112 -5.74 -11.23 3.66
CA ARG A 112 -4.48 -11.79 3.16
C ARG A 112 -3.29 -10.88 3.47
N THR A 113 -3.46 -9.56 3.38
CA THR A 113 -2.48 -8.56 3.82
C THR A 113 -2.16 -8.72 5.31
N ALA A 114 -3.18 -8.85 6.16
CA ALA A 114 -2.98 -9.11 7.60
C ALA A 114 -2.21 -10.40 7.83
N LEU A 115 -2.63 -11.50 7.19
CA LEU A 115 -1.93 -12.79 7.29
C LEU A 115 -0.46 -12.65 6.88
N ALA A 116 -0.18 -12.04 5.73
CA ALA A 116 1.18 -11.88 5.23
C ALA A 116 2.06 -11.08 6.20
N ARG A 117 1.58 -9.95 6.71
CA ARG A 117 2.32 -9.12 7.67
C ARG A 117 2.63 -9.84 8.96
N TYR A 118 1.66 -10.51 9.57
CA TYR A 118 1.88 -11.24 10.82
C TYR A 118 2.74 -12.47 10.62
N ALA A 119 2.59 -13.21 9.51
CA ALA A 119 3.45 -14.33 9.17
C ALA A 119 4.90 -13.88 8.97
N LEU A 120 5.13 -12.78 8.22
CA LEU A 120 6.47 -12.21 8.03
C LEU A 120 7.14 -11.87 9.38
N ARG A 121 6.42 -11.20 10.27
CA ARG A 121 6.94 -10.89 11.61
C ARG A 121 7.27 -12.13 12.43
N ALA A 122 6.44 -13.16 12.34
CA ALA A 122 6.66 -14.43 13.05
C ALA A 122 7.86 -15.20 12.50
N VAL A 123 7.95 -15.35 11.19
CA VAL A 123 9.05 -16.06 10.51
C VAL A 123 10.38 -15.33 10.71
N ALA A 124 10.39 -13.99 10.62
CA ALA A 124 11.59 -13.17 10.79
C ALA A 124 12.25 -13.31 12.18
N ARG A 125 11.53 -13.82 13.19
CA ARG A 125 12.11 -14.15 14.51
C ARG A 125 13.11 -15.31 14.45
N ARG A 126 13.07 -16.14 13.42
CA ARG A 126 13.89 -17.33 13.24
C ARG A 126 14.72 -17.33 11.98
N GLN A 127 14.22 -16.64 10.94
CA GLN A 127 14.85 -16.61 9.61
C GLN A 127 15.35 -15.19 9.27
N THR A 128 16.62 -15.09 8.89
CA THR A 128 17.25 -13.82 8.49
C THR A 128 17.58 -13.73 7.00
N ARG A 129 17.46 -14.85 6.27
CA ARG A 129 17.65 -14.86 4.80
C ARG A 129 16.35 -14.50 4.11
N PRO A 130 16.29 -13.38 3.36
CA PRO A 130 15.08 -12.92 2.70
C PRO A 130 14.41 -13.95 1.81
N SER A 131 15.18 -14.67 0.99
CA SER A 131 14.63 -15.69 0.07
C SER A 131 13.95 -16.84 0.83
N LEU A 132 14.54 -17.32 1.93
CA LEU A 132 13.95 -18.38 2.73
C LEU A 132 12.74 -17.86 3.53
N LEU A 133 12.79 -16.64 4.03
CA LEU A 133 11.67 -16.02 4.72
C LEU A 133 10.44 -15.86 3.82
N LEU A 134 10.66 -15.44 2.56
CA LEU A 134 9.58 -15.35 1.58
C LEU A 134 9.08 -16.73 1.14
N ALA A 135 9.95 -17.77 1.10
CA ALA A 135 9.52 -19.15 0.87
C ALA A 135 8.64 -19.68 2.00
N ASP A 136 9.00 -19.39 3.27
CA ASP A 136 8.18 -19.75 4.43
C ASP A 136 6.83 -19.01 4.40
N LEU A 137 6.82 -17.72 4.02
CA LEU A 137 5.58 -16.98 3.81
C LEU A 137 4.72 -17.61 2.71
N ASN A 138 5.34 -18.01 1.60
CA ASN A 138 4.64 -18.68 0.50
C ASN A 138 3.90 -19.94 0.98
N GLN A 139 4.56 -20.76 1.81
CA GLN A 139 3.94 -21.95 2.39
C GLN A 139 2.72 -21.59 3.26
N VAL A 140 2.85 -20.58 4.12
CA VAL A 140 1.71 -20.08 4.94
C VAL A 140 0.55 -19.64 4.06
N LEU A 141 0.82 -18.97 2.93
CA LEU A 141 -0.21 -18.51 2.01
C LEU A 141 -0.89 -19.65 1.24
N LEU A 142 -0.16 -20.70 0.89
CA LEU A 142 -0.69 -21.88 0.21
C LEU A 142 -1.52 -22.76 1.14
N ASP A 143 -1.10 -22.88 2.40
CA ASP A 143 -1.79 -23.67 3.41
C ASP A 143 -3.05 -22.96 3.96
N TRP A 144 -3.24 -21.67 3.63
CA TRP A 144 -4.39 -20.91 4.11
C TRP A 144 -5.67 -21.33 3.39
N PRO A 145 -6.68 -21.88 4.10
CA PRO A 145 -7.94 -22.28 3.48
C PRO A 145 -8.67 -21.06 2.92
N THR A 146 -8.94 -21.06 1.62
CA THR A 146 -9.67 -19.96 0.97
C THR A 146 -10.32 -20.43 -0.32
N ASP A 147 -11.56 -19.97 -0.57
CA ASP A 147 -12.27 -20.16 -1.84
C ASP A 147 -11.85 -19.10 -2.89
N ASP A 148 -11.07 -18.09 -2.50
CA ASP A 148 -10.61 -16.99 -3.36
C ASP A 148 -9.07 -16.89 -3.29
N PRO A 149 -8.35 -17.74 -4.05
CA PRO A 149 -6.89 -17.72 -4.09
C PRO A 149 -6.40 -16.45 -4.77
N ARG A 150 -5.60 -15.66 -4.05
CA ARG A 150 -4.98 -14.43 -4.54
C ARG A 150 -3.48 -14.54 -4.43
N PHE A 151 -2.76 -14.11 -5.43
CA PHE A 151 -1.31 -13.99 -5.32
C PHE A 151 -0.92 -12.75 -4.52
N LEU A 152 0.29 -12.78 -4.05
CA LEU A 152 0.93 -11.67 -3.34
C LEU A 152 2.30 -11.42 -3.97
N THR A 153 2.62 -10.16 -4.15
CA THR A 153 3.98 -9.72 -4.45
C THR A 153 4.61 -9.09 -3.21
N ALA A 154 5.89 -9.33 -2.98
CA ALA A 154 6.60 -8.70 -1.88
C ALA A 154 8.09 -8.56 -2.15
N ILE A 155 8.67 -7.48 -1.64
CA ILE A 155 10.10 -7.29 -1.53
C ILE A 155 10.47 -7.16 -0.06
N TYR A 156 11.36 -8.03 0.41
CA TYR A 156 11.80 -8.05 1.80
C TYR A 156 13.30 -7.76 1.91
N ALA A 157 13.66 -6.82 2.76
CA ALA A 157 15.03 -6.48 3.08
C ALA A 157 15.35 -6.80 4.54
N ALA A 158 16.39 -7.61 4.76
CA ALA A 158 17.03 -7.81 6.07
C ALA A 158 18.16 -6.80 6.21
N VAL A 159 18.07 -5.93 7.22
CA VAL A 159 18.95 -4.79 7.45
C VAL A 159 19.71 -4.96 8.73
N ARG A 160 21.04 -4.82 8.69
CA ARG A 160 21.90 -4.94 9.87
C ARG A 160 22.97 -3.85 9.84
N LEU A 161 23.09 -3.13 10.95
CA LEU A 161 24.20 -2.18 11.14
C LEU A 161 25.49 -2.97 11.35
N VAL A 162 26.53 -2.57 10.65
CA VAL A 162 27.86 -3.14 10.70
C VAL A 162 28.92 -2.02 10.75
N PRO A 163 30.15 -2.30 11.17
CA PRO A 163 31.21 -1.30 11.04
C PRO A 163 31.35 -0.81 9.60
N GLY A 164 31.36 0.50 9.41
CA GLY A 164 31.49 1.14 8.09
C GLY A 164 30.19 1.28 7.28
N GLY A 165 29.00 0.93 7.85
CA GLY A 165 27.73 1.15 7.16
C GLY A 165 26.60 0.23 7.58
N THR A 166 25.70 -0.02 6.64
CA THR A 166 24.54 -0.86 6.84
C THR A 166 24.50 -1.97 5.79
N MET A 167 24.58 -3.21 6.25
CA MET A 167 24.45 -4.37 5.38
C MET A 167 22.98 -4.62 5.09
N VAL A 168 22.61 -4.63 3.82
CA VAL A 168 21.26 -4.95 3.34
C VAL A 168 21.32 -6.22 2.51
N ARG A 169 20.48 -7.19 2.86
CA ARG A 169 20.19 -8.35 2.02
C ARG A 169 18.72 -8.31 1.63
N ILE A 170 18.41 -8.50 0.35
CA ILE A 170 17.08 -8.33 -0.20
C ILE A 170 16.68 -9.51 -1.08
N SER A 171 15.39 -9.83 -1.07
CA SER A 171 14.76 -10.75 -2.04
C SER A 171 13.44 -10.16 -2.51
N SER A 172 13.15 -10.28 -3.79
CA SER A 172 11.86 -9.91 -4.37
C SER A 172 11.11 -11.17 -4.80
N ALA A 173 9.84 -11.23 -4.48
CA ALA A 173 8.89 -12.25 -4.92
C ALA A 173 7.82 -11.59 -5.80
N GLY A 174 8.07 -11.53 -7.10
CA GLY A 174 7.16 -10.92 -8.09
C GLY A 174 6.98 -9.41 -7.94
N HIS A 175 7.64 -8.76 -6.98
CA HIS A 175 7.51 -7.33 -6.69
C HIS A 175 8.57 -6.51 -7.42
N LEU A 176 8.32 -5.20 -7.57
CA LEU A 176 9.27 -4.25 -8.13
C LEU A 176 10.61 -4.28 -7.37
N LEU A 177 11.70 -4.14 -8.10
CA LEU A 177 13.03 -4.11 -7.48
C LEU A 177 13.27 -2.78 -6.76
N ALA A 178 13.99 -2.85 -5.65
CA ALA A 178 14.39 -1.68 -4.90
C ALA A 178 15.29 -0.75 -5.73
N LEU A 179 15.27 0.53 -5.41
CA LEU A 179 16.28 1.48 -5.86
C LEU A 179 17.28 1.74 -4.74
N VAL A 180 18.55 1.81 -5.08
CA VAL A 180 19.60 2.34 -4.20
C VAL A 180 20.10 3.63 -4.81
N ARG A 181 19.97 4.73 -4.05
CA ARG A 181 20.61 6.00 -4.33
C ARG A 181 21.88 6.10 -3.51
N THR A 182 22.99 6.25 -4.19
CA THR A 182 24.29 6.45 -3.54
C THR A 182 24.50 7.91 -3.12
N ALA A 183 25.43 8.15 -2.20
CA ALA A 183 25.73 9.49 -1.69
C ALA A 183 26.13 10.51 -2.78
N ASN A 184 26.60 10.05 -3.93
CA ASN A 184 26.93 10.87 -5.11
C ASN A 184 25.76 11.04 -6.11
N GLY A 185 24.54 10.63 -5.74
CA GLY A 185 23.33 10.81 -6.56
C GLY A 185 23.07 9.73 -7.61
N GLN A 186 23.95 8.74 -7.77
CA GLN A 186 23.68 7.64 -8.69
C GLN A 186 22.54 6.74 -8.18
N VAL A 187 21.66 6.31 -9.09
CA VAL A 187 20.53 5.45 -8.78
C VAL A 187 20.62 4.14 -9.53
N HIS A 188 20.58 3.04 -8.80
CA HIS A 188 20.69 1.68 -9.33
C HIS A 188 19.53 0.83 -8.84
N GLN A 189 19.01 -0.06 -9.68
CA GLN A 189 18.15 -1.15 -9.21
C GLN A 189 18.96 -2.11 -8.33
N PHE A 190 18.30 -2.62 -7.29
CA PHE A 190 18.92 -3.55 -6.36
C PHE A 190 17.95 -4.70 -6.06
N GLY A 191 18.44 -5.92 -6.24
CA GLY A 191 17.68 -7.16 -6.14
C GLY A 191 17.72 -7.96 -7.44
N ARG A 192 17.00 -9.07 -7.46
CA ARG A 192 16.75 -9.91 -8.64
C ARG A 192 15.27 -10.26 -8.65
N PRO A 193 14.62 -10.33 -9.82
CA PRO A 193 13.23 -10.78 -9.91
C PRO A 193 13.08 -12.19 -9.33
N GLY A 194 11.91 -12.46 -8.75
CA GLY A 194 11.52 -13.76 -8.23
C GLY A 194 10.07 -14.09 -8.55
N GLY A 195 9.62 -15.30 -8.23
CA GLY A 195 8.26 -15.77 -8.48
C GLY A 195 7.23 -15.18 -7.52
N LEU A 196 5.96 -15.18 -7.93
CA LEU A 196 4.81 -14.75 -7.12
C LEU A 196 4.57 -15.68 -5.93
N LEU A 197 4.03 -15.15 -4.83
CA LEU A 197 3.68 -15.91 -3.64
C LEU A 197 2.19 -16.27 -3.61
N GLY A 198 1.88 -17.42 -3.00
CA GLY A 198 0.52 -17.90 -2.77
C GLY A 198 -0.13 -18.59 -3.96
N VAL A 199 0.62 -18.85 -5.06
CA VAL A 199 0.14 -19.58 -6.25
C VAL A 199 1.15 -20.61 -6.76
N LEU A 200 2.45 -20.38 -6.61
CA LEU A 200 3.50 -21.29 -7.01
C LEU A 200 3.94 -22.14 -5.81
N ALA A 201 3.98 -23.45 -5.93
CA ALA A 201 4.46 -24.32 -4.86
C ALA A 201 5.92 -24.02 -4.48
N HIS A 202 6.76 -23.74 -5.45
CA HIS A 202 8.18 -23.45 -5.29
C HIS A 202 8.57 -22.24 -6.14
N PRO A 203 8.30 -21.01 -5.69
CA PRO A 203 8.71 -19.82 -6.43
C PRO A 203 10.25 -19.69 -6.41
N GLU A 204 10.84 -19.33 -7.55
CA GLU A 204 12.25 -18.96 -7.55
C GLU A 204 12.46 -17.66 -6.78
N LEU A 205 13.33 -17.71 -5.78
CA LEU A 205 13.64 -16.58 -4.90
C LEU A 205 15.14 -16.43 -4.73
N HIS A 206 15.65 -15.20 -4.87
CA HIS A 206 17.08 -14.92 -4.90
C HIS A 206 17.44 -13.87 -3.86
N ASP A 207 18.53 -14.12 -3.11
CA ASP A 207 19.12 -13.10 -2.24
C ASP A 207 20.12 -12.25 -3.02
N SER A 208 20.03 -10.94 -2.88
CA SER A 208 21.07 -9.97 -3.26
C SER A 208 21.55 -9.23 -2.01
N GLN A 209 22.83 -8.88 -1.96
CA GLN A 209 23.42 -8.23 -0.79
C GLN A 209 24.24 -7.02 -1.19
N ARG A 210 24.16 -5.94 -0.38
CA ARG A 210 24.92 -4.71 -0.58
C ARG A 210 25.22 -4.03 0.76
N LEU A 211 26.40 -3.46 0.87
CA LEU A 211 26.76 -2.53 1.95
C LEU A 211 26.36 -1.12 1.53
N LEU A 212 25.46 -0.50 2.27
CA LEU A 212 25.13 0.92 2.15
C LEU A 212 26.02 1.74 3.09
N ARG A 213 26.57 2.82 2.57
CA ARG A 213 27.44 3.74 3.29
C ARG A 213 26.69 5.00 3.70
N ALA A 214 27.34 5.85 4.50
CA ALA A 214 26.78 7.15 4.87
C ALA A 214 26.36 7.96 3.64
N GLY A 215 25.14 8.46 3.64
CA GLY A 215 24.51 9.18 2.53
C GLY A 215 23.75 8.30 1.53
N ASP A 216 23.95 6.97 1.54
CA ASP A 216 23.18 6.06 0.69
C ASP A 216 21.75 5.88 1.20
N SER A 217 20.83 5.64 0.27
CA SER A 217 19.43 5.38 0.58
C SER A 217 18.92 4.14 -0.17
N LEU A 218 18.08 3.36 0.49
CA LEU A 218 17.29 2.27 -0.10
C LEU A 218 15.85 2.73 -0.22
N ILE A 219 15.26 2.56 -1.39
CA ILE A 219 13.87 2.92 -1.69
C ILE A 219 13.13 1.67 -2.15
N LEU A 220 12.06 1.33 -1.43
CA LEU A 220 11.11 0.29 -1.76
C LEU A 220 9.79 0.98 -2.10
N PHE A 221 9.09 0.51 -3.12
CA PHE A 221 7.86 1.17 -3.58
C PHE A 221 6.94 0.16 -4.26
N SER A 222 5.63 0.44 -4.23
CA SER A 222 4.63 -0.34 -4.96
C SER A 222 4.43 0.19 -6.39
N ASP A 223 3.74 -0.58 -7.21
CA ASP A 223 3.47 -0.27 -8.62
C ASP A 223 2.65 1.02 -8.80
N GLY A 224 1.77 1.36 -7.85
CA GLY A 224 1.03 2.62 -7.88
C GLY A 224 1.91 3.87 -8.00
N VAL A 225 3.21 3.78 -7.63
CA VAL A 225 4.18 4.86 -7.85
C VAL A 225 4.54 4.98 -9.33
N THR A 226 4.85 3.87 -10.00
CA THR A 226 5.27 3.85 -11.41
C THR A 226 4.10 3.81 -12.39
N GLU A 227 2.96 3.26 -11.96
CA GLU A 227 1.73 3.16 -12.74
C GLU A 227 0.77 4.34 -12.58
N ALA A 228 1.17 5.39 -11.85
CA ALA A 228 0.39 6.64 -11.85
C ALA A 228 0.16 7.14 -13.28
N ARG A 229 -1.07 7.56 -13.59
CA ARG A 229 -1.53 7.81 -14.96
C ARG A 229 -1.95 9.25 -15.16
N ARG A 230 -1.59 9.82 -16.32
CA ARG A 230 -1.92 11.19 -16.73
C ARG A 230 -2.63 11.20 -18.07
N GLY A 231 -3.56 12.15 -18.21
CA GLY A 231 -4.22 12.49 -19.46
C GLY A 231 -5.15 11.41 -20.02
N ALA A 232 -5.74 11.69 -21.19
CA ALA A 232 -6.64 10.77 -21.91
C ALA A 232 -5.93 9.50 -22.39
N ASP A 233 -4.66 9.62 -22.77
CA ASP A 233 -3.82 8.53 -23.26
C ASP A 233 -3.31 7.61 -22.14
N ARG A 234 -3.62 7.94 -20.87
CA ARG A 234 -3.20 7.19 -19.68
C ARG A 234 -1.68 6.96 -19.62
N GLU A 235 -0.89 7.98 -19.96
CA GLU A 235 0.57 7.93 -19.87
C GLU A 235 1.00 7.53 -18.45
N LEU A 236 1.93 6.57 -18.33
CA LEU A 236 2.46 6.13 -17.04
C LEU A 236 3.58 7.05 -16.54
N TYR A 237 3.69 7.20 -15.23
CA TYR A 237 4.82 7.87 -14.60
C TYR A 237 6.14 7.19 -14.97
N GLY A 238 6.19 5.88 -14.76
CA GLY A 238 7.26 5.00 -15.21
C GLY A 238 8.54 5.08 -14.38
N ASP A 239 9.36 4.05 -14.53
CA ASP A 239 10.62 3.87 -13.79
C ASP A 239 11.63 4.99 -14.05
N GLU A 240 11.69 5.48 -15.28
CA GLU A 240 12.69 6.48 -15.66
C GLU A 240 12.47 7.84 -14.98
N ARG A 241 11.20 8.26 -14.83
CA ARG A 241 10.87 9.48 -14.08
C ARG A 241 11.15 9.31 -12.60
N LEU A 242 10.82 8.13 -12.04
CA LEU A 242 11.13 7.83 -10.66
C LEU A 242 12.65 7.87 -10.41
N ARG A 243 13.45 7.26 -11.26
CA ARG A 243 14.92 7.28 -11.13
C ARG A 243 15.48 8.69 -11.20
N ARG A 244 15.02 9.52 -12.15
CA ARG A 244 15.45 10.92 -12.26
C ARG A 244 15.07 11.73 -11.02
N LEU A 245 13.85 11.56 -10.53
CA LEU A 245 13.42 12.18 -9.29
C LEU A 245 14.36 11.77 -8.15
N VAL A 246 14.52 10.47 -7.91
CA VAL A 246 15.35 9.94 -6.80
C VAL A 246 16.80 10.42 -6.91
N ALA A 247 17.37 10.51 -8.12
CA ALA A 247 18.71 11.04 -8.33
C ALA A 247 18.86 12.48 -7.83
N GLY A 248 17.82 13.31 -8.02
CA GLY A 248 17.80 14.72 -7.61
C GLY A 248 17.50 14.98 -6.13
N LEU A 249 17.23 13.95 -5.32
CA LEU A 249 16.88 14.11 -3.89
C LEU A 249 18.17 14.18 -3.01
N ASP A 250 19.00 15.21 -3.22
CA ASP A 250 20.20 15.41 -2.44
C ASP A 250 19.88 15.95 -1.03
N ASP A 251 20.66 15.51 -0.06
CA ASP A 251 20.67 15.96 1.35
C ASP A 251 19.30 15.96 2.06
N LEU A 252 18.28 15.33 1.47
CA LEU A 252 16.98 15.20 2.08
C LEU A 252 16.98 14.09 3.14
N THR A 253 16.13 14.25 4.15
CA THR A 253 15.81 13.19 5.12
C THR A 253 15.02 12.08 4.44
N ALA A 254 14.96 10.88 5.06
CA ALA A 254 14.14 9.79 4.56
C ALA A 254 12.65 10.20 4.44
N VAL A 255 12.16 11.04 5.37
CA VAL A 255 10.79 11.59 5.35
C VAL A 255 10.59 12.45 4.10
N ALA A 256 11.45 13.44 3.89
CA ALA A 256 11.35 14.36 2.75
C ALA A 256 11.50 13.62 1.39
N MET A 257 12.32 12.56 1.34
CA MET A 257 12.44 11.72 0.14
C MET A 257 11.15 10.94 -0.15
N ALA A 258 10.54 10.34 0.85
CA ALA A 258 9.29 9.59 0.70
C ALA A 258 8.13 10.53 0.28
N GLU A 259 8.03 11.70 0.91
CA GLU A 259 7.06 12.74 0.56
C GLU A 259 7.26 13.28 -0.87
N ALA A 260 8.51 13.51 -1.29
CA ALA A 260 8.81 13.95 -2.65
C ALA A 260 8.37 12.94 -3.71
N ILE A 261 8.57 11.64 -3.47
CA ILE A 261 8.10 10.58 -4.36
C ILE A 261 6.57 10.61 -4.44
N GLN A 262 5.89 10.69 -3.30
CA GLN A 262 4.43 10.72 -3.24
C GLN A 262 3.84 11.96 -3.94
N LEU A 263 4.42 13.13 -3.72
CA LEU A 263 3.99 14.38 -4.34
C LEU A 263 4.20 14.37 -5.85
N ALA A 264 5.34 13.86 -6.33
CA ALA A 264 5.61 13.75 -7.76
C ALA A 264 4.62 12.83 -8.47
N THR A 265 4.28 11.70 -7.85
CA THR A 265 3.29 10.74 -8.35
C THR A 265 1.89 11.38 -8.42
N LEU A 266 1.48 12.06 -7.35
CA LEU A 266 0.18 12.74 -7.28
C LEU A 266 0.07 13.89 -8.30
N SER A 267 1.13 14.70 -8.41
CA SER A 267 1.17 15.82 -9.35
C SER A 267 1.14 15.33 -10.80
N PHE A 268 1.80 14.21 -11.10
CA PHE A 268 1.75 13.61 -12.42
C PHE A 268 0.34 13.12 -12.77
N GLY A 269 -0.40 12.55 -11.82
CA GLY A 269 -1.77 12.07 -12.01
C GLY A 269 -2.86 13.15 -11.93
N ASP A 270 -2.52 14.44 -12.12
CA ASP A 270 -3.46 15.57 -12.08
C ASP A 270 -4.25 15.62 -10.74
N GLY A 271 -3.58 15.29 -9.64
CA GLY A 271 -4.17 15.21 -8.31
C GLY A 271 -5.05 13.97 -8.07
N ARG A 272 -5.07 13.02 -8.99
CA ARG A 272 -5.80 11.76 -8.88
C ARG A 272 -4.83 10.58 -8.69
N ARG A 273 -5.21 9.64 -7.86
CA ARG A 273 -4.52 8.35 -7.72
C ARG A 273 -5.36 7.25 -8.36
N SER A 274 -4.75 6.54 -9.31
CA SER A 274 -5.37 5.38 -9.95
C SER A 274 -5.30 4.14 -9.08
N ASP A 275 -4.26 4.04 -8.26
CA ASP A 275 -3.99 2.91 -7.37
C ASP A 275 -3.36 3.36 -6.05
N ASP A 276 -3.24 2.41 -5.13
CA ASP A 276 -2.56 2.59 -3.86
C ASP A 276 -1.08 2.88 -4.11
N THR A 277 -0.49 3.71 -3.29
CA THR A 277 0.92 4.04 -3.41
C THR A 277 1.62 3.88 -2.08
N VAL A 278 2.68 3.09 -2.09
CA VAL A 278 3.63 2.98 -0.97
C VAL A 278 5.00 3.41 -1.45
N ALA A 279 5.64 4.30 -0.70
CA ALA A 279 7.05 4.61 -0.85
C ALA A 279 7.72 4.53 0.52
N LEU A 280 8.63 3.57 0.70
CA LEU A 280 9.40 3.37 1.92
C LEU A 280 10.87 3.67 1.65
N VAL A 281 11.43 4.59 2.41
CA VAL A 281 12.81 5.03 2.29
C VAL A 281 13.57 4.69 3.58
N MET A 282 14.70 4.03 3.44
CA MET A 282 15.70 3.87 4.49
C MET A 282 16.99 4.61 4.05
N LYS A 283 17.47 5.52 4.87
CA LYS A 283 18.70 6.29 4.62
C LYS A 283 19.73 6.05 5.72
N VAL A 284 20.98 5.85 5.31
CA VAL A 284 22.13 5.89 6.20
C VAL A 284 22.55 7.35 6.35
N PRO A 285 22.36 7.99 7.50
CA PRO A 285 22.68 9.41 7.65
C PRO A 285 24.18 9.67 7.42
N ARG A 286 24.51 10.86 6.94
CA ARG A 286 25.88 11.38 7.00
C ARG A 286 26.16 11.80 8.45
N CYS A 287 27.30 11.42 8.99
CA CYS A 287 27.75 11.87 10.33
C CYS A 287 28.04 13.36 10.33
#